data_071c068041e9e9a694954d059eec2beb
#
_entry.id   071c068041e9e9a694954d059eec2beb
#
_cell.length_a   1.000
_cell.length_b   1.000
_cell.length_c   1.000
_cell.angle_alpha   90.00
_cell.angle_beta   90.00
_cell.angle_gamma   90.00
#
_symmetry.space_group_name_H-M   'P 1'
#
loop_
_entity.id
_entity.type
_entity.pdbx_description
1 polymer ?
#
loop_
_entity_poly.entity_id
_entity_poly.type
_entity_poly.pdbx_seq_one_letter_code
_entity_poly.pdbx_strand_id
1 'polypeptide(L)'
;MLGVLIERQALDKRSIAEMAKVQAKHPLDCMLDLALSECLETNFTVGMFNAEEDAVTRLLTHGRACIGLGDAGAHLTFFCQAGTGLYLLQRFVRERGDLTLQDAIYRLPRQPAEAMRIGGRGSITVGAY
;
A
#
# COMPACT_ATOMS: atom_id res chain seq x y z
N MET A 1 1.27 1.37 14.86
CA MET A 1 1.83 2.72 15.14
C MET A 1 1.58 3.58 13.90
N LEU A 2 0.73 4.61 14.01
CA LEU A 2 0.45 5.51 12.88
C LEU A 2 1.68 6.38 12.61
N GLY A 3 2.38 6.11 11.49
CA GLY A 3 3.44 7.00 11.00
C GLY A 3 2.82 8.06 10.11
N VAL A 4 2.77 9.29 10.58
CA VAL A 4 2.33 10.45 9.81
C VAL A 4 3.57 11.16 9.27
N LEU A 5 3.65 11.33 7.96
CA LEU A 5 4.77 12.01 7.28
C LEU A 5 4.35 13.44 6.90
N ILE A 6 5.27 14.37 6.99
CA ILE A 6 5.03 15.81 6.85
C ILE A 6 5.83 16.37 5.67
N GLU A 7 5.20 17.19 4.84
CA GLU A 7 5.79 17.87 3.70
C GLU A 7 6.37 19.27 4.03
N ARG A 8 7.36 19.36 4.91
CA ARG A 8 8.29 20.50 4.92
C ARG A 8 9.70 20.00 4.68
N GLN A 9 10.50 20.65 3.86
CA GLN A 9 11.87 20.23 3.51
C GLN A 9 12.77 19.87 4.71
N ALA A 10 12.51 20.41 5.90
CA ALA A 10 13.24 20.09 7.12
C ALA A 10 12.60 18.99 7.98
N LEU A 11 11.31 18.67 7.77
CA LEU A 11 10.51 17.71 8.56
C LEU A 11 9.99 16.55 7.74
N ASP A 12 10.25 16.59 6.43
CA ASP A 12 9.83 15.57 5.49
C ASP A 12 10.32 14.19 5.92
N LYS A 13 9.41 13.23 5.91
CA LYS A 13 9.64 11.82 6.31
C LYS A 13 9.87 11.57 7.80
N ARG A 14 9.68 12.53 8.67
CA ARG A 14 9.66 12.27 10.13
C ARG A 14 8.27 11.89 10.58
N SER A 15 8.19 10.91 11.47
CA SER A 15 6.90 10.56 12.06
C SER A 15 6.51 11.55 13.15
N ILE A 16 5.21 11.83 13.30
CA ILE A 16 4.69 12.64 14.42
C ILE A 16 5.13 12.06 15.77
N ALA A 17 5.21 10.73 15.89
CA ALA A 17 5.64 10.08 17.11
C ALA A 17 7.11 10.40 17.48
N GLU A 18 8.00 10.49 16.51
CA GLU A 18 9.40 10.88 16.73
C GLU A 18 9.51 12.36 17.09
N MET A 19 8.76 13.23 16.39
CA MET A 19 8.74 14.66 16.70
C MET A 19 8.18 14.93 18.11
N ALA A 20 7.11 14.25 18.48
CA ALA A 20 6.50 14.35 19.81
C ALA A 20 7.49 13.96 20.92
N LYS A 21 8.27 12.90 20.71
CA LYS A 21 9.35 12.51 21.65
C LYS A 21 10.39 13.58 21.81
N VAL A 22 10.86 14.20 20.71
CA VAL A 22 11.86 15.29 20.75
C VAL A 22 11.33 16.52 21.46
N GLN A 23 10.03 16.83 21.29
CA GLN A 23 9.39 17.99 21.89
C GLN A 23 8.81 17.71 23.29
N ALA A 24 8.93 16.49 23.80
CA ALA A 24 8.32 16.02 25.05
C ALA A 24 6.81 16.33 25.12
N LYS A 25 6.09 16.16 24.00
CA LYS A 25 4.66 16.40 23.86
C LYS A 25 3.91 15.11 23.58
N HIS A 26 2.60 15.13 23.80
CA HIS A 26 1.73 14.07 23.31
C HIS A 26 1.69 14.09 21.76
N PRO A 27 1.69 12.95 21.05
CA PRO A 27 1.69 12.92 19.59
C PRO A 27 0.52 13.69 18.95
N LEU A 28 -0.66 13.65 19.55
CA LEU A 28 -1.81 14.41 19.06
C LEU A 28 -1.58 15.92 19.15
N ASP A 29 -1.05 16.41 20.29
CA ASP A 29 -0.76 17.84 20.47
C ASP A 29 0.32 18.29 19.47
N CYS A 30 1.34 17.47 19.26
CA CYS A 30 2.38 17.75 18.27
C CYS A 30 1.79 17.85 16.83
N MET A 31 0.87 16.96 16.47
CA MET A 31 0.18 16.98 15.17
C MET A 31 -0.67 18.24 15.01
N LEU A 32 -1.45 18.57 16.05
CA LEU A 32 -2.33 19.76 16.02
C LEU A 32 -1.54 21.06 16.00
N ASP A 33 -0.50 21.18 16.80
CA ASP A 33 0.39 22.36 16.82
C ASP A 33 1.03 22.58 15.46
N LEU A 34 1.47 21.49 14.80
CA LEU A 34 2.04 21.56 13.46
C LEU A 34 0.98 22.03 12.45
N ALA A 35 -0.19 21.40 12.43
CA ALA A 35 -1.26 21.80 11.53
C ALA A 35 -1.65 23.28 11.71
N LEU A 36 -1.76 23.74 12.94
CA LEU A 36 -2.05 25.14 13.24
C LEU A 36 -0.92 26.09 12.80
N SER A 37 0.33 25.68 12.98
CA SER A 37 1.51 26.49 12.55
C SER A 37 1.59 26.68 11.03
N GLU A 38 0.95 25.81 10.29
CA GLU A 38 0.88 25.81 8.82
C GLU A 38 -0.50 26.24 8.29
N CYS A 39 -1.30 26.89 9.12
CA CYS A 39 -2.65 27.36 8.75
C CYS A 39 -3.57 26.22 8.22
N LEU A 40 -3.38 25.01 8.73
CA LEU A 40 -4.10 23.77 8.32
C LEU A 40 -3.79 23.30 6.88
N GLU A 41 -2.74 23.80 6.26
CA GLU A 41 -2.27 23.35 4.93
C GLU A 41 -1.35 22.12 5.00
N THR A 42 -1.07 21.60 6.19
CA THR A 42 -0.20 20.42 6.38
C THR A 42 -0.83 19.17 5.81
N ASN A 43 -0.11 18.49 4.92
CA ASN A 43 -0.49 17.17 4.44
C ASN A 43 0.14 16.08 5.31
N PHE A 44 -0.69 15.21 5.87
CA PHE A 44 -0.25 14.07 6.66
C PHE A 44 -0.46 12.77 5.88
N THR A 45 0.60 11.97 5.76
CA THR A 45 0.50 10.63 5.17
C THR A 45 0.45 9.58 6.26
N VAL A 46 -0.47 8.63 6.15
CA VAL A 46 -0.64 7.54 7.10
C VAL A 46 -0.67 6.19 6.39
N GLY A 47 0.11 5.23 6.91
CA GLY A 47 -0.03 3.82 6.53
C GLY A 47 -1.13 3.17 7.38
N MET A 48 -2.32 2.95 6.80
CA MET A 48 -3.46 2.43 7.56
C MET A 48 -3.52 0.90 7.57
N PHE A 49 -3.44 0.27 6.39
CA PHE A 49 -3.61 -1.16 6.22
C PHE A 49 -2.43 -1.76 5.47
N ASN A 50 -2.16 -3.04 5.73
CA ASN A 50 -1.13 -3.81 5.02
C ASN A 50 0.27 -3.15 5.07
N ALA A 51 0.59 -2.45 6.16
CA ALA A 51 1.87 -1.77 6.34
C ALA A 51 3.00 -2.74 6.76
N GLU A 52 2.64 -3.92 7.30
CA GLU A 52 3.60 -4.95 7.71
C GLU A 52 3.88 -5.90 6.55
N GLU A 53 4.96 -5.66 5.81
CA GLU A 53 5.28 -6.41 4.57
C GLU A 53 5.38 -7.92 4.78
N ASP A 54 5.90 -8.39 5.91
CA ASP A 54 5.98 -9.83 6.20
C ASP A 54 4.61 -10.46 6.41
N ALA A 55 3.67 -9.72 7.00
CA ALA A 55 2.29 -10.17 7.10
C ALA A 55 1.62 -10.18 5.73
N VAL A 56 1.88 -9.17 4.90
CA VAL A 56 1.40 -9.11 3.51
C VAL A 56 1.96 -10.27 2.71
N THR A 57 3.26 -10.59 2.82
CA THR A 57 3.87 -11.75 2.16
C THR A 57 3.17 -13.06 2.54
N ARG A 58 2.88 -13.26 3.83
CA ARG A 58 2.12 -14.45 4.26
C ARG A 58 0.71 -14.54 3.64
N LEU A 59 0.03 -13.40 3.47
CA LEU A 59 -1.25 -13.35 2.77
C LEU A 59 -1.09 -13.61 1.27
N LEU A 60 -0.11 -12.96 0.64
CA LEU A 60 0.17 -13.12 -0.80
C LEU A 60 0.58 -14.54 -1.17
N THR A 61 1.26 -15.26 -0.30
CA THR A 61 1.68 -16.66 -0.53
C THR A 61 0.64 -17.68 -0.10
N HIS A 62 -0.39 -17.27 0.63
CA HIS A 62 -1.42 -18.19 1.11
C HIS A 62 -2.31 -18.69 -0.02
N GLY A 63 -2.48 -20.02 -0.13
CA GLY A 63 -3.19 -20.65 -1.26
C GLY A 63 -4.68 -20.31 -1.37
N ARG A 64 -5.32 -19.83 -0.30
CA ARG A 64 -6.73 -19.43 -0.28
C ARG A 64 -6.95 -17.92 -0.37
N ALA A 65 -5.88 -17.12 -0.34
CA ALA A 65 -5.96 -15.69 -0.53
C ALA A 65 -5.88 -15.34 -2.01
N CYS A 66 -6.67 -14.37 -2.44
CA CYS A 66 -6.71 -13.88 -3.79
C CYS A 66 -6.39 -12.38 -3.79
N ILE A 67 -5.58 -11.93 -4.73
CA ILE A 67 -5.36 -10.50 -4.94
C ILE A 67 -6.63 -9.96 -5.61
N GLY A 68 -7.29 -9.06 -4.93
CA GLY A 68 -8.56 -8.51 -5.37
C GLY A 68 -8.45 -7.06 -5.81
N LEU A 69 -9.20 -6.22 -5.13
CA LEU A 69 -9.38 -4.81 -5.43
C LEU A 69 -8.24 -3.94 -4.90
N GLY A 70 -7.84 -2.94 -5.67
CA GLY A 70 -7.14 -1.75 -5.18
C GLY A 70 -8.11 -0.58 -5.13
N ASP A 71 -7.90 0.37 -4.23
CA ASP A 71 -8.76 1.56 -4.09
C ASP A 71 -8.43 2.67 -5.11
N ALA A 72 -7.83 2.30 -6.25
CA ALA A 72 -7.49 3.24 -7.32
C ALA A 72 -8.73 3.95 -7.85
N GLY A 73 -8.66 5.28 -7.90
CA GLY A 73 -9.75 6.12 -8.36
C GLY A 73 -10.76 6.54 -7.28
N ALA A 74 -10.70 5.95 -6.09
CA ALA A 74 -11.42 6.44 -4.94
C ALA A 74 -10.62 7.57 -4.29
N HIS A 75 -11.06 8.82 -4.40
CA HIS A 75 -10.37 9.98 -3.80
C HIS A 75 -8.88 10.10 -4.20
N LEU A 76 -8.61 10.52 -5.44
CA LEU A 76 -7.24 10.61 -6.01
C LEU A 76 -6.24 11.40 -5.16
N THR A 77 -6.72 12.37 -4.39
CA THR A 77 -5.90 13.10 -3.41
C THR A 77 -5.58 12.30 -2.16
N PHE A 78 -6.26 11.18 -1.96
CA PHE A 78 -6.19 10.38 -0.74
C PHE A 78 -5.56 8.99 -0.99
N PHE A 79 -5.92 8.31 -2.09
CA PHE A 79 -5.42 6.99 -2.46
C PHE A 79 -4.89 6.96 -3.89
N CYS A 80 -3.60 6.78 -4.04
CA CYS A 80 -2.98 6.55 -5.35
C CYS A 80 -2.52 5.09 -5.46
N GLN A 81 -3.47 4.16 -5.62
CA GLN A 81 -3.18 2.72 -5.68
C GLN A 81 -3.35 2.11 -7.09
N ALA A 82 -3.34 2.93 -8.13
CA ALA A 82 -3.48 2.46 -9.51
C ALA A 82 -2.37 1.47 -9.95
N GLY A 83 -1.21 1.53 -9.31
CA GLY A 83 -0.05 0.69 -9.60
C GLY A 83 0.03 -0.63 -8.82
N THR A 84 -1.03 -1.13 -8.20
CA THR A 84 -1.00 -2.31 -7.33
C THR A 84 -0.31 -3.52 -7.96
N GLY A 85 -0.63 -3.85 -9.22
CA GLY A 85 0.02 -4.96 -9.93
C GLY A 85 1.51 -4.72 -10.17
N LEU A 86 1.89 -3.50 -10.56
CA LEU A 86 3.30 -3.12 -10.75
C LEU A 86 4.07 -3.13 -9.43
N TYR A 87 3.43 -2.66 -8.35
CA TYR A 87 4.02 -2.70 -7.01
C TYR A 87 4.27 -4.14 -6.54
N LEU A 88 3.32 -5.07 -6.80
CA LEU A 88 3.52 -6.48 -6.52
C LEU A 88 4.77 -7.02 -7.22
N LEU A 89 4.91 -6.76 -8.52
CA LEU A 89 6.05 -7.22 -9.31
C LEU A 89 7.36 -6.57 -8.88
N GLN A 90 7.35 -5.27 -8.62
CA GLN A 90 8.55 -4.56 -8.17
C GLN A 90 8.94 -5.00 -6.76
N ARG A 91 8.04 -4.86 -5.80
CA ARG A 91 8.37 -5.02 -4.39
C ARG A 91 8.53 -6.47 -3.97
N PHE A 92 7.51 -7.33 -4.26
CA PHE A 92 7.48 -8.70 -3.74
C PHE A 92 8.18 -9.73 -4.63
N VAL A 93 8.34 -9.44 -5.94
CA VAL A 93 9.09 -10.31 -6.83
C VAL A 93 10.55 -9.86 -6.95
N ARG A 94 10.77 -8.58 -7.37
CA ARG A 94 12.11 -8.13 -7.74
C ARG A 94 12.98 -7.74 -6.55
N GLU A 95 12.43 -6.99 -5.58
CA GLU A 95 13.21 -6.44 -4.47
C GLU A 95 13.32 -7.42 -3.30
N ARG A 96 12.20 -8.01 -2.89
CA ARG A 96 12.14 -8.93 -1.75
C ARG A 96 12.36 -10.40 -2.14
N GLY A 97 11.94 -10.80 -3.34
CA GLY A 97 12.03 -12.20 -3.76
C GLY A 97 11.06 -13.15 -3.05
N ASP A 98 10.00 -12.61 -2.45
CA ASP A 98 9.00 -13.38 -1.70
C ASP A 98 8.10 -14.22 -2.61
N LEU A 99 7.95 -13.80 -3.88
CA LEU A 99 7.19 -14.48 -4.92
C LEU A 99 8.06 -14.69 -6.15
N THR A 100 7.84 -15.79 -6.86
CA THR A 100 8.37 -15.92 -8.22
C THR A 100 7.56 -15.06 -9.19
N LEU A 101 8.15 -14.72 -10.34
CA LEU A 101 7.40 -14.01 -11.39
C LEU A 101 6.19 -14.81 -11.85
N GLN A 102 6.33 -16.13 -11.97
CA GLN A 102 5.24 -17.03 -12.37
C GLN A 102 4.09 -16.99 -11.37
N ASP A 103 4.40 -17.07 -10.06
CA ASP A 103 3.38 -16.97 -8.99
C ASP A 103 2.67 -15.63 -9.03
N ALA A 104 3.39 -14.54 -9.20
CA ALA A 104 2.80 -13.21 -9.27
C ALA A 104 1.87 -13.05 -10.49
N ILE A 105 2.32 -13.53 -11.66
CA ILE A 105 1.50 -13.51 -12.89
C ILE A 105 0.28 -14.44 -12.77
N TYR A 106 0.39 -15.58 -12.11
CA TYR A 106 -0.78 -16.43 -11.82
C TYR A 106 -1.77 -15.70 -10.89
N ARG A 107 -1.28 -15.08 -9.83
CA ARG A 107 -2.10 -14.45 -8.78
C ARG A 107 -2.82 -13.18 -9.23
N LEU A 108 -2.27 -12.46 -10.20
CA LEU A 108 -2.89 -11.21 -10.67
C LEU A 108 -4.12 -11.45 -11.55
N PRO A 109 -4.04 -12.13 -12.71
CA PRO A 109 -5.21 -12.34 -13.57
C PRO A 109 -5.87 -13.72 -13.40
N ARG A 110 -5.08 -14.80 -13.27
CA ARG A 110 -5.60 -16.17 -13.36
C ARG A 110 -6.35 -16.59 -12.11
N GLN A 111 -5.76 -16.46 -10.96
CA GLN A 111 -6.38 -16.86 -9.69
C GLN A 111 -7.69 -16.11 -9.40
N PRO A 112 -7.80 -14.77 -9.58
CA PRO A 112 -9.08 -14.07 -9.48
C PRO A 112 -10.11 -14.55 -10.47
N ALA A 113 -9.74 -14.81 -11.73
CA ALA A 113 -10.67 -15.32 -12.73
C ALA A 113 -11.22 -16.70 -12.34
N GLU A 114 -10.37 -17.59 -11.83
CA GLU A 114 -10.78 -18.90 -11.33
C GLU A 114 -11.67 -18.79 -10.09
N ALA A 115 -11.31 -17.94 -9.14
CA ALA A 115 -12.08 -17.72 -7.90
C ALA A 115 -13.49 -17.17 -8.19
N MET A 116 -13.60 -16.27 -9.17
CA MET A 116 -14.86 -15.67 -9.62
C MET A 116 -15.57 -16.49 -10.70
N ARG A 117 -15.01 -17.64 -11.11
CA ARG A 117 -15.55 -18.52 -12.16
C ARG A 117 -15.75 -17.81 -13.50
N ILE A 118 -14.84 -16.89 -13.85
CA ILE A 118 -14.83 -16.17 -15.13
C ILE A 118 -14.12 -17.04 -16.15
N GLY A 119 -14.85 -17.67 -17.05
CA GLY A 119 -14.28 -18.50 -18.11
C GLY A 119 -13.56 -17.69 -19.20
N GLY A 120 -12.53 -18.27 -19.81
CA GLY A 120 -11.81 -17.69 -20.95
C GLY A 120 -10.98 -16.44 -20.63
N ARG A 121 -10.64 -16.21 -19.35
CA ARG A 121 -9.82 -15.06 -18.92
C ARG A 121 -8.70 -15.49 -17.99
N GLY A 122 -7.72 -14.61 -17.81
CA GLY A 122 -6.60 -14.81 -16.89
C GLY A 122 -5.48 -15.71 -17.44
N SER A 123 -5.51 -16.07 -18.71
CA SER A 123 -4.45 -16.83 -19.37
C SER A 123 -4.31 -16.42 -20.83
N ILE A 124 -3.11 -16.56 -21.38
CA ILE A 124 -2.82 -16.33 -22.80
C ILE A 124 -2.97 -17.69 -23.51
N THR A 125 -4.16 -17.96 -24.03
CA THR A 125 -4.48 -19.18 -24.77
C THR A 125 -5.33 -18.83 -25.99
N VAL A 126 -5.25 -19.65 -27.04
CA VAL A 126 -6.06 -19.45 -28.25
C VAL A 126 -7.54 -19.55 -27.90
N GLY A 127 -8.32 -18.53 -28.27
CA GLY A 127 -9.75 -18.44 -27.96
C GLY A 127 -10.08 -17.84 -26.60
N ALA A 128 -9.09 -17.43 -25.79
CA ALA A 128 -9.31 -16.63 -24.58
C ALA A 128 -9.43 -15.13 -24.92
N TYR A 129 -10.13 -14.38 -24.04
CA TYR A 129 -10.30 -12.92 -24.16
C TYR A 129 -9.11 -12.18 -23.57
#